data_20179ede808f725cf2077a886901b7b6
#
_entry.id   20179ede808f725cf2077a886901b7b6
#
_cell.length_a   1.000
_cell.length_b   1.000
_cell.length_c   1.000
_cell.angle_alpha   90.00
_cell.angle_beta   90.00
_cell.angle_gamma   90.00
#
_symmetry.space_group_name_H-M   'P 1'
#
loop_
_entity.id
_entity.type
_entity.pdbx_description
1 polymer ?
#
loop_
_entity_poly.entity_id
_entity_poly.type
_entity_poly.pdbx_seq_one_letter_code
_entity_poly.pdbx_strand_id
1 'polypeptide(L)'
;VSFLGPRLPGAQTATSPADGAMVLYELSFPAPEHRWMQVEVTAGGLPAEPLSMRMSTASPGRYARHEFAKNVFEVRAFDGNGNELDPVRSTMARWDVAGHDGTVRFTYKVFGDRVDGTYLGIDVTHAHLNIPASLMWGVGLERRPATVRFEPPAGRDWQVATQLYPSDDPLTFTAPNLQYLLDSPAELSAFMERSFPVADPANPDHAPTFRVALHHDGTDAELDRFARRVPQA
;
A
#
# COMPACT_ATOMS: atom_id res chain seq x y z
N VAL A 1 -11.11 3.69 -11.12
CA VAL A 1 -10.13 4.45 -11.92
C VAL A 1 -9.07 4.98 -10.98
N SER A 2 -7.86 4.47 -11.07
CA SER A 2 -6.71 4.98 -10.31
C SER A 2 -5.89 5.90 -11.22
N PHE A 3 -5.64 7.12 -10.76
CA PHE A 3 -4.74 8.05 -11.41
C PHE A 3 -3.36 7.93 -10.77
N LEU A 4 -2.37 7.58 -11.60
CA LEU A 4 -0.98 7.49 -11.20
C LEU A 4 -0.33 8.84 -11.55
N GLY A 5 0.17 9.53 -10.55
CA GLY A 5 0.87 10.81 -10.70
C GLY A 5 2.17 10.70 -11.54
N PRO A 6 2.81 11.83 -11.85
CA PRO A 6 4.01 11.84 -12.68
C PRO A 6 5.15 11.07 -12.01
N ARG A 7 5.78 10.20 -12.80
CA ARG A 7 7.03 9.55 -12.40
C ARG A 7 8.13 10.59 -12.51
N LEU A 8 8.69 11.04 -11.39
CA LEU A 8 9.82 11.96 -11.38
C LEU A 8 11.04 11.29 -12.06
N PRO A 9 11.64 11.91 -13.09
CA PRO A 9 12.91 11.45 -13.62
C PRO A 9 14.01 11.94 -12.68
N GLY A 10 14.74 11.05 -12.13
CA GLY A 10 15.85 11.27 -11.24
C GLY A 10 15.85 10.16 -10.23
N ALA A 11 16.31 8.98 -10.66
CA ALA A 11 16.80 7.98 -9.74
C ALA A 11 17.95 8.62 -8.95
N GLN A 12 17.61 9.31 -7.86
CA GLN A 12 18.52 9.35 -6.75
C GLN A 12 18.71 7.88 -6.38
N THR A 13 19.90 7.35 -6.67
CA THR A 13 20.38 6.12 -6.08
C THR A 13 20.23 6.30 -4.58
N ALA A 14 19.09 5.85 -4.05
CA ALA A 14 18.89 5.75 -2.63
C ALA A 14 20.00 4.80 -2.15
N THR A 15 20.95 5.36 -1.42
CA THR A 15 21.91 4.57 -0.65
C THR A 15 21.07 3.57 0.12
N SER A 16 21.28 2.28 -0.13
CA SER A 16 20.60 1.19 0.56
C SER A 16 20.71 1.47 2.07
N PRO A 17 19.61 1.68 2.80
CA PRO A 17 19.70 1.87 4.24
C PRO A 17 20.27 0.58 4.84
N ALA A 18 21.05 0.72 5.91
CA ALA A 18 21.54 -0.44 6.65
C ALA A 18 20.36 -1.38 6.99
N ASP A 19 20.56 -2.68 6.86
CA ASP A 19 19.57 -3.78 6.90
C ASP A 19 18.58 -3.81 8.11
N GLY A 20 18.61 -2.86 9.01
CA GLY A 20 17.67 -2.76 10.15
C GLY A 20 16.76 -1.53 10.12
N ALA A 21 16.89 -0.64 9.11
CA ALA A 21 16.20 0.66 9.11
C ALA A 21 14.90 0.68 8.26
N MET A 22 14.66 -0.33 7.42
CA MET A 22 13.51 -0.39 6.50
C MET A 22 12.34 -1.14 7.14
N VAL A 23 11.11 -0.74 6.83
CA VAL A 23 9.90 -1.47 7.21
C VAL A 23 9.44 -2.28 5.99
N LEU A 24 9.27 -3.59 6.16
CA LEU A 24 8.75 -4.47 5.11
C LEU A 24 7.25 -4.70 5.32
N TYR A 25 6.47 -4.52 4.26
CA TYR A 25 5.06 -4.87 4.17
C TYR A 25 4.88 -5.97 3.13
N GLU A 26 4.25 -7.08 3.51
CA GLU A 26 3.88 -8.16 2.61
C GLU A 26 2.36 -8.31 2.64
N LEU A 27 1.74 -8.20 1.45
CA LEU A 27 0.30 -8.21 1.27
C LEU A 27 -0.07 -9.39 0.39
N SER A 28 -0.88 -10.30 0.90
CA SER A 28 -1.33 -11.48 0.16
C SER A 28 -2.85 -11.62 0.16
N PHE A 29 -3.37 -12.28 -0.86
CA PHE A 29 -4.80 -12.44 -1.13
C PHE A 29 -5.16 -13.93 -1.27
N PRO A 30 -5.01 -14.74 -0.20
CA PRO A 30 -5.16 -16.20 -0.30
C PRO A 30 -6.60 -16.67 -0.56
N ALA A 31 -7.61 -15.82 -0.24
CA ALA A 31 -9.03 -16.12 -0.41
C ALA A 31 -9.82 -14.83 -0.74
N PRO A 32 -9.59 -14.22 -1.93
CA PRO A 32 -10.18 -12.93 -2.31
C PRO A 32 -11.72 -12.97 -2.40
N GLU A 33 -12.32 -14.15 -2.60
CA GLU A 33 -13.78 -14.37 -2.57
C GLU A 33 -14.39 -14.06 -1.20
N HIS A 34 -13.60 -14.08 -0.13
CA HIS A 34 -14.01 -13.71 1.23
C HIS A 34 -13.72 -12.24 1.56
N ARG A 35 -13.26 -11.45 0.58
CA ARG A 35 -13.05 -10.00 0.68
C ARG A 35 -12.05 -9.57 1.75
N TRP A 36 -11.01 -10.35 1.99
CA TRP A 36 -9.96 -9.96 2.91
C TRP A 36 -8.56 -10.22 2.33
N MET A 37 -7.61 -9.46 2.81
CA MET A 37 -6.18 -9.69 2.56
C MET A 37 -5.46 -9.97 3.87
N GLN A 38 -4.37 -10.73 3.78
CA GLN A 38 -3.39 -10.91 4.85
C GLN A 38 -2.32 -9.82 4.71
N VAL A 39 -2.00 -9.17 5.80
CA VAL A 39 -0.89 -8.21 5.89
C VAL A 39 0.11 -8.72 6.91
N GLU A 40 1.39 -8.67 6.52
CA GLU A 40 2.51 -8.88 7.42
C GLU A 40 3.39 -7.61 7.39
N VAL A 41 3.75 -7.11 8.56
CA VAL A 41 4.63 -5.94 8.73
C VAL A 41 5.83 -6.36 9.55
N THR A 42 7.03 -6.27 8.97
CA THR A 42 8.28 -6.58 9.65
C THR A 42 9.11 -5.32 9.86
N ALA A 43 9.50 -5.06 11.09
CA ALA A 43 10.37 -3.95 11.48
C ALA A 43 11.47 -4.44 12.43
N GLY A 44 12.72 -4.16 12.07
CA GLY A 44 13.90 -4.45 12.88
C GLY A 44 14.57 -3.18 13.42
N GLY A 45 15.61 -3.35 14.22
CA GLY A 45 16.36 -2.23 14.84
C GLY A 45 15.46 -1.37 15.73
N LEU A 46 14.57 -2.02 16.48
CA LEU A 46 13.65 -1.37 17.41
C LEU A 46 14.31 -1.17 18.77
N PRO A 47 14.01 -0.06 19.48
CA PRO A 47 14.42 0.13 20.86
C PRO A 47 13.67 -0.87 21.78
N ALA A 48 14.11 -1.03 23.02
CA ALA A 48 13.55 -2.02 23.95
C ALA A 48 12.11 -1.71 24.41
N GLU A 49 11.62 -0.49 24.17
CA GLU A 49 10.26 -0.08 24.50
C GLU A 49 9.23 -0.78 23.61
N PRO A 50 7.99 -0.99 24.09
CA PRO A 50 6.95 -1.62 23.28
C PRO A 50 6.72 -0.91 21.94
N LEU A 51 6.67 -1.65 20.84
CA LEU A 51 6.27 -1.11 19.53
C LEU A 51 4.75 -0.91 19.50
N SER A 52 4.32 0.32 19.16
CA SER A 52 2.91 0.61 18.95
C SER A 52 2.56 0.53 17.47
N MET A 53 1.77 -0.45 17.07
CA MET A 53 1.20 -0.57 15.73
C MET A 53 -0.11 0.20 15.65
N ARG A 54 -0.25 1.08 14.67
CA ARG A 54 -1.39 2.00 14.54
C ARG A 54 -2.04 1.91 13.16
N MET A 55 -3.38 1.87 13.14
CA MET A 55 -4.21 2.08 11.94
C MET A 55 -4.60 3.55 11.83
N SER A 56 -4.68 4.08 10.61
CA SER A 56 -5.16 5.45 10.42
C SER A 56 -6.63 5.61 10.83
N THR A 57 -6.98 6.83 11.24
CA THR A 57 -8.38 7.26 11.42
C THR A 57 -8.73 8.42 10.47
N ALA A 58 -7.86 8.70 9.50
CA ALA A 58 -8.03 9.71 8.49
C ALA A 58 -7.58 9.18 7.13
N SER A 59 -8.10 9.74 6.06
CA SER A 59 -7.68 9.46 4.68
C SER A 59 -7.42 10.78 3.97
N PRO A 60 -6.39 10.89 3.12
CA PRO A 60 -6.12 12.10 2.34
C PRO A 60 -7.36 12.59 1.59
N GLY A 61 -7.58 13.91 1.59
CA GLY A 61 -8.75 14.52 0.95
C GLY A 61 -10.10 14.26 1.60
N ARG A 62 -10.16 13.61 2.77
CA ARG A 62 -11.40 13.33 3.52
C ARG A 62 -11.42 14.08 4.85
N TYR A 63 -12.47 14.84 5.10
CA TYR A 63 -12.68 15.66 6.31
C TYR A 63 -13.53 14.94 7.36
N ALA A 64 -13.43 13.61 7.42
CA ALA A 64 -14.15 12.78 8.37
C ALA A 64 -13.19 11.89 9.15
N ARG A 65 -13.54 11.56 10.38
CA ARG A 65 -12.86 10.52 11.14
C ARG A 65 -13.41 9.16 10.72
N HIS A 66 -12.49 8.24 10.39
CA HIS A 66 -12.80 6.88 9.95
C HIS A 66 -12.41 5.85 11.01
N GLU A 67 -13.16 4.76 11.08
CA GLU A 67 -12.91 3.62 11.97
C GLU A 67 -12.39 2.42 11.19
N PHE A 68 -11.29 2.62 10.42
CA PHE A 68 -10.72 1.57 9.56
C PHE A 68 -10.37 0.30 10.35
N ALA A 69 -9.87 0.46 11.58
CA ALA A 69 -9.49 -0.65 12.46
C ALA A 69 -10.63 -1.59 12.86
N LYS A 70 -11.90 -1.26 12.58
CA LYS A 70 -13.03 -2.17 12.77
C LYS A 70 -13.01 -3.35 11.80
N ASN A 71 -12.34 -3.18 10.65
CA ASN A 71 -12.22 -4.20 9.61
C ASN A 71 -10.98 -5.09 9.81
N VAL A 72 -10.21 -4.87 10.89
CA VAL A 72 -9.00 -5.64 11.23
C VAL A 72 -9.36 -6.78 12.16
N PHE A 73 -8.83 -7.96 11.87
CA PHE A 73 -9.04 -9.18 12.65
C PHE A 73 -7.82 -10.11 12.59
N GLU A 74 -7.78 -11.14 13.44
CA GLU A 74 -6.68 -12.12 13.54
C GLU A 74 -5.30 -11.46 13.70
N VAL A 75 -5.21 -10.50 14.63
CA VAL A 75 -3.95 -9.80 14.91
C VAL A 75 -3.03 -10.72 15.72
N ARG A 76 -1.79 -10.88 15.24
CA ARG A 76 -0.72 -11.62 15.91
C ARG A 76 0.60 -10.87 15.81
N ALA A 77 1.52 -11.13 16.70
CA ALA A 77 2.87 -10.59 16.69
C ALA A 77 3.89 -11.67 17.03
N PHE A 78 5.11 -11.52 16.50
CA PHE A 78 6.23 -12.42 16.73
C PHE A 78 7.51 -11.59 16.87
N ASP A 79 8.47 -12.09 17.66
CA ASP A 79 9.83 -11.53 17.72
C ASP A 79 10.69 -12.00 16.52
N GLY A 80 11.96 -11.55 16.45
CA GLY A 80 12.90 -11.92 15.40
C GLY A 80 13.28 -13.41 15.40
N ASN A 81 13.08 -14.12 16.51
CA ASN A 81 13.30 -15.57 16.64
C ASN A 81 12.05 -16.37 16.30
N GLY A 82 10.91 -15.73 16.02
CA GLY A 82 9.64 -16.36 15.69
C GLY A 82 8.81 -16.75 16.94
N ASN A 83 9.21 -16.33 18.13
CA ASN A 83 8.38 -16.54 19.32
C ASN A 83 7.15 -15.62 19.26
N GLU A 84 5.98 -16.15 19.58
CA GLU A 84 4.74 -15.39 19.60
C GLU A 84 4.72 -14.41 20.77
N LEU A 85 4.33 -13.16 20.47
CA LEU A 85 4.15 -12.08 21.42
C LEU A 85 2.64 -11.79 21.55
N ASP A 86 2.25 -11.15 22.68
CA ASP A 86 0.86 -10.76 22.92
C ASP A 86 0.62 -9.29 22.53
N PRO A 87 -0.01 -8.99 21.38
CA PRO A 87 -0.35 -7.63 20.98
C PRO A 87 -1.55 -7.12 21.75
N VAL A 88 -1.35 -6.22 22.69
CA VAL A 88 -2.42 -5.62 23.49
C VAL A 88 -3.10 -4.48 22.75
N ARG A 89 -4.40 -4.60 22.47
CA ARG A 89 -5.19 -3.51 21.85
C ARG A 89 -5.45 -2.40 22.87
N SER A 90 -4.60 -1.37 22.85
CA SER A 90 -4.63 -0.25 23.82
C SER A 90 -5.65 0.83 23.49
N THR A 91 -6.03 0.98 22.18
CA THR A 91 -7.12 1.86 21.75
C THR A 91 -7.90 1.20 20.60
N MET A 92 -8.94 1.87 20.10
CA MET A 92 -9.71 1.37 18.94
C MET A 92 -8.85 1.14 17.68
N ALA A 93 -7.73 1.88 17.52
CA ALA A 93 -6.89 1.87 16.34
C ALA A 93 -5.41 1.61 16.63
N ARG A 94 -5.07 1.03 17.81
CA ARG A 94 -3.69 0.84 18.24
C ARG A 94 -3.50 -0.47 19.00
N TRP A 95 -2.39 -1.15 18.71
CA TRP A 95 -1.92 -2.36 19.38
C TRP A 95 -0.48 -2.15 19.83
N ASP A 96 -0.19 -2.46 21.09
CA ASP A 96 1.14 -2.34 21.67
C ASP A 96 1.76 -3.74 21.83
N VAL A 97 2.98 -3.92 21.31
CA VAL A 97 3.72 -5.18 21.31
C VAL A 97 4.95 -5.01 22.19
N ALA A 98 4.94 -5.66 23.34
CA ALA A 98 6.06 -5.69 24.29
C ALA A 98 6.86 -7.00 24.17
N GLY A 99 8.08 -7.01 24.75
CA GLY A 99 8.89 -8.21 24.92
C GLY A 99 9.61 -8.70 23.65
N HIS A 100 9.67 -7.88 22.59
CA HIS A 100 10.43 -8.21 21.38
C HIS A 100 11.95 -8.09 21.60
N ASP A 101 12.71 -8.75 20.76
CA ASP A 101 14.18 -8.81 20.76
C ASP A 101 14.86 -7.68 19.93
N GLY A 102 14.10 -6.65 19.57
CA GLY A 102 14.52 -5.58 18.65
C GLY A 102 13.95 -5.77 17.24
N THR A 103 13.19 -6.85 16.99
CA THR A 103 12.44 -7.11 15.76
C THR A 103 11.01 -7.48 16.09
N VAL A 104 10.07 -6.97 15.32
CA VAL A 104 8.65 -7.35 15.38
C VAL A 104 8.17 -7.72 13.99
N ARG A 105 7.56 -8.89 13.88
CA ARG A 105 6.75 -9.32 12.74
C ARG A 105 5.29 -9.31 13.19
N PHE A 106 4.50 -8.38 12.66
CA PHE A 106 3.12 -8.12 13.03
C PHE A 106 2.18 -8.52 11.90
N THR A 107 1.25 -9.42 12.15
CA THR A 107 0.34 -9.94 11.13
C THR A 107 -1.11 -9.66 11.48
N TYR A 108 -1.93 -9.41 10.47
CA TYR A 108 -3.37 -9.22 10.61
C TYR A 108 -4.09 -9.42 9.29
N LYS A 109 -5.40 -9.60 9.36
CA LYS A 109 -6.28 -9.57 8.20
C LYS A 109 -7.07 -8.29 8.15
N VAL A 110 -7.37 -7.80 6.94
CA VAL A 110 -8.24 -6.65 6.71
C VAL A 110 -9.34 -7.03 5.76
N PHE A 111 -10.59 -6.80 6.18
CA PHE A 111 -11.77 -6.98 5.36
C PHE A 111 -12.04 -5.73 4.52
N GLY A 112 -12.37 -5.90 3.23
CA GLY A 112 -12.64 -4.83 2.30
C GLY A 112 -13.74 -5.19 1.30
N ASP A 113 -14.88 -4.50 1.40
CA ASP A 113 -16.04 -4.69 0.52
C ASP A 113 -16.52 -3.38 -0.14
N ARG A 114 -15.70 -2.32 -0.07
CA ARG A 114 -16.07 -0.99 -0.55
C ARG A 114 -15.04 -0.43 -1.51
N VAL A 115 -15.36 -0.41 -2.79
CA VAL A 115 -14.55 0.23 -3.82
C VAL A 115 -14.94 1.70 -3.88
N ASP A 116 -14.30 2.51 -3.05
CA ASP A 116 -14.38 3.97 -3.10
C ASP A 116 -13.01 4.57 -2.75
N GLY A 117 -12.78 5.85 -3.00
CA GLY A 117 -11.50 6.49 -2.71
C GLY A 117 -11.16 6.63 -1.21
N THR A 118 -11.86 5.97 -0.29
CA THR A 118 -11.68 6.07 1.16
C THR A 118 -11.37 4.73 1.81
N TYR A 119 -11.97 3.65 1.32
CA TYR A 119 -11.87 2.31 1.89
C TYR A 119 -11.07 1.39 0.96
N LEU A 120 -11.21 0.11 1.12
CA LEU A 120 -10.66 -0.92 0.26
C LEU A 120 -11.75 -1.87 -0.20
N GLY A 121 -11.61 -2.38 -1.40
CA GLY A 121 -12.49 -3.40 -1.97
C GLY A 121 -11.66 -4.55 -2.49
N ILE A 122 -12.03 -5.76 -2.14
CA ILE A 122 -11.33 -7.00 -2.55
C ILE A 122 -12.39 -7.97 -3.03
N ASP A 123 -12.17 -8.55 -4.20
CA ASP A 123 -12.95 -9.68 -4.70
C ASP A 123 -12.10 -10.57 -5.62
N VAL A 124 -12.73 -11.53 -6.30
CA VAL A 124 -12.02 -12.48 -7.19
C VAL A 124 -11.45 -11.83 -8.44
N THR A 125 -11.82 -10.60 -8.77
CA THR A 125 -11.41 -9.89 -9.99
C THR A 125 -10.36 -8.84 -9.74
N HIS A 126 -10.35 -8.21 -8.55
CA HIS A 126 -9.43 -7.13 -8.22
C HIS A 126 -9.28 -6.89 -6.72
N ALA A 127 -8.27 -6.10 -6.36
CA ALA A 127 -8.14 -5.46 -5.06
C ALA A 127 -7.81 -3.97 -5.25
N HIS A 128 -8.70 -3.10 -4.77
CA HIS A 128 -8.48 -1.66 -4.69
C HIS A 128 -8.13 -1.29 -3.24
N LEU A 129 -6.92 -0.77 -3.02
CA LEU A 129 -6.38 -0.50 -1.71
C LEU A 129 -6.18 1.01 -1.50
N ASN A 130 -6.99 1.61 -0.63
CA ASN A 130 -6.64 2.88 -0.01
C ASN A 130 -5.73 2.59 1.18
N ILE A 131 -4.46 2.97 1.10
CA ILE A 131 -3.43 2.55 2.07
C ILE A 131 -3.76 2.92 3.53
N PRO A 132 -4.29 4.11 3.86
CA PRO A 132 -4.74 4.43 5.22
C PRO A 132 -5.78 3.47 5.81
N ALA A 133 -6.62 2.87 4.97
CA ALA A 133 -7.61 1.88 5.37
C ALA A 133 -7.07 0.44 5.37
N SER A 134 -5.85 0.24 4.87
CA SER A 134 -5.26 -1.06 4.57
C SER A 134 -4.09 -1.40 5.48
N LEU A 135 -3.18 -0.45 5.72
CA LEU A 135 -1.92 -0.71 6.39
C LEU A 135 -1.81 -0.03 7.76
N MET A 136 -1.29 -0.79 8.72
CA MET A 136 -0.81 -0.25 10.00
C MET A 136 0.66 0.13 9.90
N TRP A 137 1.09 1.05 10.73
CA TRP A 137 2.50 1.42 10.86
C TRP A 137 2.95 1.41 12.31
N GLY A 138 4.26 1.22 12.54
CA GLY A 138 4.89 1.40 13.85
C GLY A 138 5.08 2.87 14.20
N VAL A 139 4.57 3.30 15.34
CA VAL A 139 4.78 4.67 15.86
C VAL A 139 6.26 4.89 16.14
N GLY A 140 6.80 6.01 15.66
CA GLY A 140 8.24 6.32 15.71
C GLY A 140 9.03 5.82 14.47
N LEU A 141 8.38 5.07 13.55
CA LEU A 141 9.01 4.56 12.33
C LEU A 141 8.60 5.35 11.08
N GLU A 142 7.88 6.46 11.22
CA GLU A 142 7.25 7.21 10.12
C GLU A 142 8.26 7.75 9.09
N ARG A 143 9.50 7.96 9.50
CA ARG A 143 10.58 8.44 8.63
C ARG A 143 11.37 7.33 7.96
N ARG A 144 11.17 6.07 8.36
CA ARG A 144 11.86 4.94 7.75
C ARG A 144 11.31 4.70 6.34
N PRO A 145 12.16 4.34 5.38
CA PRO A 145 11.68 3.83 4.10
C PRO A 145 10.93 2.53 4.29
N ALA A 146 9.99 2.28 3.39
CA ALA A 146 9.21 1.05 3.38
C ALA A 146 9.41 0.30 2.06
N THR A 147 9.41 -1.02 2.15
CA THR A 147 9.25 -1.92 1.00
C THR A 147 7.86 -2.53 1.11
N VAL A 148 7.14 -2.57 0.00
CA VAL A 148 5.80 -3.17 -0.11
C VAL A 148 5.86 -4.25 -1.17
N ARG A 149 5.63 -5.50 -0.77
CA ARG A 149 5.54 -6.65 -1.64
C ARG A 149 4.10 -7.12 -1.73
N PHE A 150 3.62 -7.27 -2.94
CA PHE A 150 2.30 -7.81 -3.23
C PHE A 150 2.41 -9.28 -3.68
N GLU A 151 1.51 -10.11 -3.17
CA GLU A 151 1.37 -11.52 -3.57
C GLU A 151 -0.06 -11.73 -4.10
N PRO A 152 -0.27 -11.56 -5.43
CA PRO A 152 -1.56 -11.81 -6.05
C PRO A 152 -2.07 -13.24 -5.80
N PRO A 153 -3.38 -13.47 -5.90
CA PRO A 153 -3.94 -14.82 -5.76
C PRO A 153 -3.37 -15.78 -6.80
N ALA A 154 -3.10 -17.01 -6.41
CA ALA A 154 -2.57 -18.03 -7.31
C ALA A 154 -3.48 -18.23 -8.54
N GLY A 155 -2.88 -18.28 -9.74
CA GLY A 155 -3.60 -18.48 -10.99
C GLY A 155 -4.40 -17.26 -11.49
N ARG A 156 -4.13 -16.08 -10.95
CA ARG A 156 -4.68 -14.79 -11.42
C ARG A 156 -3.58 -13.94 -12.04
N ASP A 157 -3.87 -13.33 -13.19
CA ASP A 157 -2.94 -12.43 -13.89
C ASP A 157 -3.06 -10.98 -13.36
N TRP A 158 -3.03 -10.84 -12.03
CA TRP A 158 -3.08 -9.52 -11.42
C TRP A 158 -1.73 -8.82 -11.53
N GLN A 159 -1.78 -7.62 -12.03
CA GLN A 159 -0.67 -6.65 -12.04
C GLN A 159 -0.92 -5.61 -10.95
N VAL A 160 0.09 -4.83 -10.61
CA VAL A 160 0.00 -3.77 -9.59
C VAL A 160 0.15 -2.41 -10.24
N ALA A 161 -0.85 -1.55 -10.06
CA ALA A 161 -0.80 -0.14 -10.41
C ALA A 161 -0.76 0.70 -9.13
N THR A 162 0.32 1.42 -8.92
CA THR A 162 0.54 2.31 -7.78
C THR A 162 1.51 3.43 -8.15
N GLN A 163 1.55 4.49 -7.37
CA GLN A 163 2.58 5.54 -7.51
C GLN A 163 3.84 5.26 -6.67
N LEU A 164 3.88 4.19 -5.89
CA LEU A 164 5.10 3.74 -5.21
C LEU A 164 6.24 3.54 -6.22
N TYR A 165 7.48 3.71 -5.78
CA TYR A 165 8.65 3.50 -6.64
C TYR A 165 8.83 1.99 -6.92
N PRO A 166 8.91 1.58 -8.20
CA PRO A 166 9.13 0.19 -8.55
C PRO A 166 10.54 -0.28 -8.15
N SER A 167 10.68 -1.57 -7.86
CA SER A 167 11.96 -2.28 -7.77
C SER A 167 12.21 -3.12 -9.04
N ASP A 168 13.25 -3.95 -9.00
CA ASP A 168 13.53 -4.91 -10.08
C ASP A 168 12.47 -6.03 -10.13
N ASP A 169 11.82 -6.32 -9.01
CA ASP A 169 10.69 -7.24 -8.94
C ASP A 169 9.38 -6.48 -9.23
N PRO A 170 8.58 -6.87 -10.23
CA PRO A 170 7.37 -6.17 -10.63
C PRO A 170 6.26 -6.16 -9.56
N LEU A 171 6.36 -7.01 -8.54
CA LEU A 171 5.43 -7.07 -7.41
C LEU A 171 5.96 -6.38 -6.15
N THR A 172 7.17 -5.81 -6.21
CA THR A 172 7.82 -5.14 -5.09
C THR A 172 8.04 -3.65 -5.39
N PHE A 173 7.67 -2.82 -4.43
CA PHE A 173 7.72 -1.37 -4.54
C PHE A 173 8.33 -0.76 -3.27
N THR A 174 8.77 0.51 -3.36
CA THR A 174 9.33 1.22 -2.21
C THR A 174 8.66 2.58 -2.00
N ALA A 175 8.65 3.02 -0.74
CA ALA A 175 8.28 4.36 -0.33
C ALA A 175 9.39 4.97 0.54
N PRO A 176 9.71 6.26 0.39
CA PRO A 176 10.78 6.90 1.18
C PRO A 176 10.40 7.10 2.65
N ASN A 177 9.12 7.13 2.96
CA ASN A 177 8.57 7.33 4.30
C ASN A 177 7.08 6.97 4.34
N LEU A 178 6.50 6.99 5.55
CA LEU A 178 5.09 6.70 5.77
C LEU A 178 4.14 7.66 5.02
N GLN A 179 4.46 8.97 4.96
CA GLN A 179 3.59 9.93 4.30
C GLN A 179 3.39 9.59 2.82
N TYR A 180 4.49 9.28 2.13
CA TYR A 180 4.42 8.86 0.73
C TYR A 180 3.67 7.53 0.57
N LEU A 181 3.91 6.57 1.48
CA LEU A 181 3.21 5.29 1.49
C LEU A 181 1.68 5.48 1.63
N LEU A 182 1.24 6.28 2.62
CA LEU A 182 -0.18 6.52 2.87
C LEU A 182 -0.90 7.23 1.71
N ASP A 183 -0.17 8.02 0.92
CA ASP A 183 -0.70 8.76 -0.24
C ASP A 183 -0.59 7.98 -1.57
N SER A 184 -0.23 6.71 -1.49
CA SER A 184 0.02 5.84 -2.65
C SER A 184 -0.98 4.68 -2.71
N PRO A 185 -2.23 4.91 -3.18
CA PRO A 185 -3.18 3.83 -3.36
C PRO A 185 -2.65 2.78 -4.35
N ALA A 186 -3.18 1.56 -4.25
CA ALA A 186 -2.82 0.48 -5.16
C ALA A 186 -4.08 -0.18 -5.74
N GLU A 187 -4.00 -0.51 -7.03
CA GLU A 187 -4.95 -1.34 -7.73
C GLU A 187 -4.24 -2.63 -8.17
N LEU A 188 -4.80 -3.76 -7.83
CA LEU A 188 -4.33 -5.09 -8.25
C LEU A 188 -5.43 -5.75 -9.07
N SER A 189 -5.20 -5.97 -10.34
CA SER A 189 -6.13 -6.65 -11.24
C SER A 189 -5.46 -6.97 -12.59
N ALA A 190 -6.17 -7.64 -13.48
CA ALA A 190 -5.81 -7.72 -14.89
C ALA A 190 -6.26 -6.44 -15.62
N PHE A 191 -5.83 -5.27 -15.11
CA PHE A 191 -6.22 -3.98 -15.67
C PHE A 191 -5.59 -3.74 -17.05
N MET A 192 -6.21 -2.85 -17.82
CA MET A 192 -5.63 -2.27 -19.02
C MET A 192 -4.95 -0.93 -18.69
N GLU A 193 -3.81 -0.66 -19.31
CA GLU A 193 -3.07 0.59 -19.09
C GLU A 193 -2.99 1.43 -20.36
N ARG A 194 -3.08 2.74 -20.19
CA ARG A 194 -2.72 3.74 -21.19
C ARG A 194 -1.84 4.80 -20.55
N SER A 195 -0.89 5.30 -21.31
CA SER A 195 0.00 6.35 -20.86
C SER A 195 0.06 7.51 -21.87
N PHE A 196 0.27 8.72 -21.35
CA PHE A 196 0.41 9.93 -22.16
C PHE A 196 1.33 10.93 -21.45
N PRO A 197 2.12 11.72 -22.23
CA PRO A 197 2.88 12.81 -21.65
C PRO A 197 1.96 13.97 -21.29
N VAL A 198 2.27 14.67 -20.20
CA VAL A 198 1.63 15.93 -19.83
C VAL A 198 2.68 17.02 -19.86
N ALA A 199 2.47 18.05 -20.70
CA ALA A 199 3.38 19.17 -20.76
C ALA A 199 3.40 19.93 -19.41
N ASP A 200 4.59 20.25 -18.93
CA ASP A 200 4.76 21.15 -17.80
C ASP A 200 4.94 22.59 -18.33
N PRO A 201 3.95 23.49 -18.15
CA PRO A 201 4.08 24.88 -18.63
C PRO A 201 5.25 25.65 -17.99
N ALA A 202 5.67 25.26 -16.80
CA ALA A 202 6.79 25.89 -16.10
C ALA A 202 8.15 25.33 -16.54
N ASN A 203 8.16 24.12 -17.13
CA ASN A 203 9.37 23.46 -17.62
C ASN A 203 9.07 22.70 -18.93
N PRO A 204 9.08 23.39 -20.11
CA PRO A 204 8.72 22.80 -21.39
C PRO A 204 9.55 21.57 -21.81
N ASP A 205 10.76 21.44 -21.29
CA ASP A 205 11.65 20.31 -21.54
C ASP A 205 11.33 19.09 -20.67
N HIS A 206 10.37 19.24 -19.73
CA HIS A 206 9.94 18.19 -18.82
C HIS A 206 8.48 17.83 -19.06
N ALA A 207 8.25 16.67 -19.63
CA ALA A 207 6.92 16.13 -19.88
C ALA A 207 6.74 14.83 -19.10
N PRO A 208 6.28 14.87 -17.83
CA PRO A 208 6.03 13.66 -17.06
C PRO A 208 4.98 12.80 -17.74
N THR A 209 5.20 11.49 -17.69
CA THR A 209 4.26 10.51 -18.23
C THR A 209 3.23 10.12 -17.18
N PHE A 210 1.97 10.37 -17.48
CA PHE A 210 0.84 9.88 -16.70
C PHE A 210 0.40 8.51 -17.19
N ARG A 211 -0.01 7.66 -16.26
CA ARG A 211 -0.56 6.34 -16.55
C ARG A 211 -1.98 6.25 -16.00
N VAL A 212 -2.86 5.65 -16.78
CA VAL A 212 -4.23 5.31 -16.40
C VAL A 212 -4.34 3.81 -16.40
N ALA A 213 -4.46 3.21 -15.23
CA ALA A 213 -4.78 1.81 -15.05
C ALA A 213 -6.29 1.70 -14.82
N LEU A 214 -6.96 0.91 -15.63
CA LEU A 214 -8.42 0.78 -15.60
C LEU A 214 -8.83 -0.69 -15.57
N HIS A 215 -9.41 -1.10 -14.44
CA HIS A 215 -10.12 -2.37 -14.33
C HIS A 215 -11.58 -2.17 -14.79
N HIS A 216 -12.00 -2.85 -15.85
CA HIS A 216 -13.33 -2.72 -16.41
C HIS A 216 -13.68 -3.90 -17.33
N ASP A 217 -14.97 -4.13 -17.57
CA ASP A 217 -15.48 -5.18 -18.48
C ASP A 217 -15.70 -4.70 -19.91
N GLY A 218 -15.20 -3.50 -20.26
CA GLY A 218 -15.35 -2.89 -21.55
C GLY A 218 -14.28 -3.33 -22.55
N THR A 219 -14.31 -2.72 -23.73
CA THR A 219 -13.38 -2.96 -24.83
C THR A 219 -12.18 -2.02 -24.80
N ASP A 220 -11.08 -2.38 -25.47
CA ASP A 220 -9.92 -1.51 -25.72
C ASP A 220 -10.31 -0.15 -26.32
N ALA A 221 -11.27 -0.13 -27.24
CA ALA A 221 -11.75 1.11 -27.87
C ALA A 221 -12.45 2.04 -26.88
N GLU A 222 -13.09 1.49 -25.84
CA GLU A 222 -13.69 2.29 -24.76
C GLU A 222 -12.63 2.84 -23.82
N LEU A 223 -11.61 2.05 -23.49
CA LEU A 223 -10.44 2.52 -22.74
C LEU A 223 -9.72 3.65 -23.49
N ASP A 224 -9.47 3.50 -24.77
CA ASP A 224 -8.85 4.54 -25.61
C ASP A 224 -9.67 5.82 -25.63
N ARG A 225 -10.97 5.71 -25.69
CA ARG A 225 -11.89 6.85 -25.64
C ARG A 225 -11.87 7.56 -24.29
N PHE A 226 -11.80 6.79 -23.19
CA PHE A 226 -11.66 7.31 -21.84
C PHE A 226 -10.30 8.00 -21.66
N ALA A 227 -9.20 7.31 -21.99
CA ALA A 227 -7.85 7.82 -21.83
C ALA A 227 -7.59 9.13 -22.57
N ARG A 228 -8.18 9.31 -23.77
CA ARG A 228 -8.10 10.57 -24.53
C ARG A 228 -8.81 11.75 -23.84
N ARG A 229 -9.74 11.54 -22.93
CA ARG A 229 -10.45 12.60 -22.19
C ARG A 229 -9.72 13.04 -20.93
N VAL A 230 -8.94 12.16 -20.34
CA VAL A 230 -8.22 12.44 -19.08
C VAL A 230 -7.29 13.66 -19.18
N PRO A 231 -6.46 13.82 -20.24
CA PRO A 231 -5.60 15.00 -20.38
C PRO A 231 -6.33 16.32 -20.59
N GLN A 232 -7.65 16.29 -20.86
CA GLN A 232 -8.47 17.46 -21.15
C GLN A 232 -9.26 17.94 -19.93
N ALA A 233 -9.20 17.22 -18.81
CA ALA A 233 -9.87 17.54 -17.55
C ALA A 233 -8.95 18.33 -16.61
#